data_f5a6f5eda49d221b8a56531a6b1df343
#
_entry.id   f5a6f5eda49d221b8a56531a6b1df343
#
_cell.length_a   1.000
_cell.length_b   1.000
_cell.length_c   1.000
_cell.angle_alpha   90.00
_cell.angle_beta   90.00
_cell.angle_gamma   90.00
#
_symmetry.space_group_name_H-M   'P 1'
#
loop_
_entity.id
_entity.type
_entity.pdbx_description
1 polymer ?
#
loop_
_entity_poly.entity_id
_entity_poly.type
_entity_poly.pdbx_seq_one_letter_code
_entity_poly.pdbx_strand_id
1 'polypeptide(L)'
;MAALKKVFIVGYVGIILMFGVSAFGLLAFTGIELWEAFNPANAQPLTNRFNSVLKGVAMLTIALASLDLADTVIEEEFKREGHLSGAARTRRVLARFLVVVVVSLSIESLVAVFQFVHDAPAMLPYAAAIALGAAGLMVAWGLFDRMMRSPD
;
A
#
# COMPACT_ATOMS: atom_id res chain seq x y z
N MET A 1 14.12 22.15 24.85
CA MET A 1 12.98 22.01 23.93
C MET A 1 13.33 22.15 22.43
N ALA A 2 14.25 23.05 22.03
CA ALA A 2 14.65 23.21 20.62
C ALA A 2 15.36 21.99 20.01
N ALA A 3 16.19 21.28 20.77
CA ALA A 3 16.90 20.09 20.28
C ALA A 3 15.94 18.92 19.99
N LEU A 4 14.94 18.70 20.84
CA LEU A 4 13.93 17.65 20.62
C LEU A 4 13.13 17.90 19.33
N LYS A 5 12.75 19.14 19.07
CA LYS A 5 12.01 19.55 17.89
C LYS A 5 12.83 19.30 16.60
N LYS A 6 14.13 19.56 16.62
CA LYS A 6 15.03 19.26 15.49
C LYS A 6 15.13 17.76 15.22
N VAL A 7 15.22 16.92 16.26
CA VAL A 7 15.28 15.45 16.11
C VAL A 7 14.00 14.92 15.46
N PHE A 8 12.83 15.42 15.88
CA PHE A 8 11.56 15.03 15.26
C PHE A 8 11.47 15.43 13.78
N ILE A 9 11.86 16.66 13.44
CA ILE A 9 11.87 17.13 12.04
C ILE A 9 12.79 16.27 11.18
N VAL A 10 14.00 15.97 11.65
CA VAL A 10 14.95 15.10 10.93
C VAL A 10 14.38 13.69 10.76
N GLY A 11 13.69 13.15 11.79
CA GLY A 11 13.00 11.87 11.69
C GLY A 11 11.91 11.85 10.61
N TYR A 12 11.06 12.88 10.57
CA TYR A 12 10.01 13.00 9.55
C TYR A 12 10.57 13.12 8.14
N VAL A 13 11.59 13.97 7.94
CA VAL A 13 12.27 14.08 6.64
C VAL A 13 12.89 12.75 6.23
N GLY A 14 13.50 12.02 7.15
CA GLY A 14 14.05 10.69 6.90
C GLY A 14 12.98 9.70 6.45
N ILE A 15 11.81 9.67 7.10
CA ILE A 15 10.68 8.79 6.73
C ILE A 15 10.17 9.14 5.34
N ILE A 16 9.94 10.42 5.03
CA ILE A 16 9.49 10.89 3.71
C ILE A 16 10.47 10.44 2.62
N LEU A 17 11.78 10.65 2.85
CA LEU A 17 12.81 10.25 1.91
C LEU A 17 12.82 8.72 1.70
N MET A 18 12.68 7.93 2.76
CA MET A 18 12.65 6.47 2.65
C MET A 18 11.43 5.97 1.86
N PHE A 19 10.24 6.53 2.10
CA PHE A 19 9.06 6.20 1.31
C PHE A 19 9.23 6.61 -0.16
N GLY A 20 9.78 7.80 -0.43
CA GLY A 20 10.07 8.25 -1.78
C GLY A 20 11.05 7.33 -2.50
N VAL A 21 12.17 7.00 -1.88
CA VAL A 21 13.18 6.09 -2.45
C VAL A 21 12.60 4.70 -2.70
N SER A 22 11.79 4.18 -1.77
CA SER A 22 11.10 2.89 -1.93
C SER A 22 10.14 2.91 -3.11
N ALA A 23 9.35 3.97 -3.26
CA ALA A 23 8.42 4.12 -4.37
C ALA A 23 9.14 4.17 -5.72
N PHE A 24 10.17 5.01 -5.84
CA PHE A 24 10.96 5.09 -7.08
C PHE A 24 11.72 3.80 -7.38
N GLY A 25 12.24 3.11 -6.37
CA GLY A 25 12.86 1.79 -6.51
C GLY A 25 11.87 0.77 -7.08
N LEU A 26 10.66 0.69 -6.50
CA LEU A 26 9.60 -0.20 -6.98
C LEU A 26 9.16 0.15 -8.41
N LEU A 27 9.05 1.44 -8.76
CA LEU A 27 8.74 1.88 -10.12
C LEU A 27 9.81 1.43 -11.12
N ALA A 28 11.08 1.55 -10.76
CA ALA A 28 12.19 1.11 -11.61
C ALA A 28 12.17 -0.41 -11.82
N PHE A 29 12.00 -1.19 -10.74
CA PHE A 29 11.87 -2.65 -10.82
C PHE A 29 10.67 -3.07 -11.66
N THR A 30 9.52 -2.43 -11.47
CA THR A 30 8.32 -2.69 -12.27
C THR A 30 8.54 -2.39 -13.74
N GLY A 31 9.24 -1.29 -14.05
CA GLY A 31 9.59 -0.94 -15.43
C GLY A 31 10.42 -2.04 -16.11
N ILE A 32 11.39 -2.61 -15.41
CA ILE A 32 12.21 -3.72 -15.91
C ILE A 32 11.36 -4.98 -16.10
N GLU A 33 10.57 -5.38 -15.10
CA GLU A 33 9.69 -6.56 -15.16
C GLU A 33 8.71 -6.47 -16.34
N LEU A 34 8.07 -5.31 -16.53
CA LEU A 34 7.13 -5.09 -17.63
C LEU A 34 7.86 -5.06 -18.98
N TRP A 35 9.04 -4.47 -19.06
CA TRP A 35 9.85 -4.49 -20.27
C TRP A 35 10.20 -5.91 -20.69
N GLU A 36 10.63 -6.76 -19.76
CA GLU A 36 10.92 -8.15 -20.02
C GLU A 36 9.67 -8.95 -20.44
N ALA A 37 8.53 -8.69 -19.81
CA ALA A 37 7.26 -9.33 -20.13
C ALA A 37 6.77 -8.99 -21.55
N PHE A 38 6.98 -7.76 -22.01
CA PHE A 38 6.53 -7.31 -23.34
C PHE A 38 7.57 -7.50 -24.44
N ASN A 39 8.83 -7.80 -24.11
CA ASN A 39 9.89 -7.97 -25.11
C ASN A 39 9.69 -9.27 -25.91
N PRO A 40 9.43 -9.20 -27.23
CA PRO A 40 9.21 -10.39 -28.06
C PRO A 40 10.48 -11.24 -28.25
N ALA A 41 11.67 -10.67 -28.01
CA ALA A 41 12.94 -11.41 -28.13
C ALA A 41 13.14 -12.41 -26.98
N ASN A 42 12.46 -12.27 -25.87
CA ASN A 42 12.47 -13.22 -24.76
C ASN A 42 11.49 -14.34 -25.04
N ALA A 43 11.99 -15.54 -25.37
CA ALA A 43 11.19 -16.75 -25.63
C ALA A 43 10.59 -17.34 -24.34
N GLN A 44 10.01 -16.53 -23.48
CA GLN A 44 9.37 -16.99 -22.24
C GLN A 44 7.94 -17.49 -22.50
N PRO A 45 7.48 -18.54 -21.79
CA PRO A 45 6.11 -19.01 -21.86
C PRO A 45 5.12 -17.87 -21.52
N LEU A 46 3.95 -17.91 -22.17
CA LEU A 46 2.92 -16.88 -21.99
C LEU A 46 2.49 -16.73 -20.51
N THR A 47 2.47 -17.84 -19.77
CA THR A 47 2.15 -17.86 -18.33
C THR A 47 3.14 -17.05 -17.50
N ASN A 48 4.45 -17.17 -17.81
CA ASN A 48 5.47 -16.40 -17.10
C ASN A 48 5.32 -14.90 -17.37
N ARG A 49 5.05 -14.52 -18.64
CA ARG A 49 4.79 -13.14 -19.02
C ARG A 49 3.59 -12.57 -18.29
N PHE A 50 2.53 -13.34 -18.21
CA PHE A 50 1.32 -12.95 -17.48
C PHE A 50 1.61 -12.74 -15.98
N ASN A 51 2.34 -13.67 -15.36
CA ASN A 51 2.74 -13.55 -13.94
C ASN A 51 3.63 -12.33 -13.70
N SER A 52 4.56 -12.01 -14.61
CA SER A 52 5.38 -10.78 -14.52
C SER A 52 4.52 -9.52 -14.58
N VAL A 53 3.49 -9.49 -15.43
CA VAL A 53 2.56 -8.35 -15.49
C VAL A 53 1.76 -8.21 -14.20
N LEU A 54 1.23 -9.32 -13.65
CA LEU A 54 0.51 -9.30 -12.37
C LEU A 54 1.40 -8.81 -11.22
N LYS A 55 2.63 -9.31 -11.16
CA LYS A 55 3.64 -8.87 -10.19
C LYS A 55 3.96 -7.39 -10.36
N GLY A 56 4.09 -6.92 -11.59
CA GLY A 56 4.27 -5.50 -11.90
C GLY A 56 3.12 -4.62 -11.38
N VAL A 57 1.88 -5.06 -11.56
CA VAL A 57 0.70 -4.35 -11.03
C VAL A 57 0.72 -4.28 -9.50
N ALA A 58 1.07 -5.38 -8.82
CA ALA A 58 1.21 -5.40 -7.37
C ALA A 58 2.29 -4.42 -6.89
N MET A 59 3.48 -4.42 -7.53
CA MET A 59 4.56 -3.49 -7.21
C MET A 59 4.17 -2.02 -7.44
N LEU A 60 3.44 -1.70 -8.53
CA LEU A 60 2.94 -0.35 -8.79
C LEU A 60 1.97 0.10 -7.70
N THR A 61 1.12 -0.79 -7.21
CA THR A 61 0.18 -0.47 -6.13
C THR A 61 0.92 -0.15 -4.84
N ILE A 62 1.95 -0.93 -4.49
CA ILE A 62 2.78 -0.68 -3.31
C ILE A 62 3.58 0.63 -3.48
N ALA A 63 4.09 0.92 -4.68
CA ALA A 63 4.77 2.17 -4.97
C ALA A 63 3.85 3.39 -4.78
N LEU A 64 2.62 3.31 -5.31
CA LEU A 64 1.60 4.35 -5.13
C LEU A 64 1.26 4.54 -3.66
N ALA A 65 1.06 3.44 -2.93
CA ALA A 65 0.82 3.44 -1.49
C ALA A 65 1.94 4.15 -0.71
N SER A 66 3.20 3.89 -1.09
CA SER A 66 4.36 4.52 -0.47
C SER A 66 4.40 6.03 -0.71
N LEU A 67 4.04 6.48 -1.91
CA LEU A 67 3.92 7.92 -2.23
C LEU A 67 2.78 8.58 -1.45
N ASP A 68 1.63 7.94 -1.37
CA ASP A 68 0.48 8.43 -0.60
C ASP A 68 0.80 8.58 0.89
N LEU A 69 1.58 7.65 1.46
CA LEU A 69 2.04 7.75 2.84
C LEU A 69 3.05 8.90 3.02
N ALA A 70 3.99 9.07 2.09
CA ALA A 70 4.91 10.19 2.10
C ALA A 70 4.18 11.53 2.06
N ASP A 71 3.20 11.67 1.15
CA ASP A 71 2.36 12.87 1.01
C ASP A 71 1.55 13.14 2.28
N THR A 72 1.02 12.10 2.91
CA THR A 72 0.30 12.21 4.18
C THR A 72 1.19 12.78 5.29
N VAL A 73 2.44 12.31 5.39
CA VAL A 73 3.40 12.80 6.38
C VAL A 73 3.78 14.26 6.12
N ILE A 74 3.95 14.62 4.82
CA ILE A 74 4.20 16.01 4.41
C ILE A 74 3.03 16.92 4.79
N GLU A 75 1.80 16.53 4.45
CA GLU A 75 0.60 17.29 4.78
C GLU A 75 0.45 17.51 6.29
N GLU A 76 0.79 16.53 7.09
CA GLU A 76 0.72 16.63 8.55
C GLU A 76 1.71 17.62 9.14
N GLU A 77 2.93 17.67 8.63
CA GLU A 77 3.95 18.59 9.15
C GLU A 77 3.71 20.04 8.65
N PHE A 78 3.32 20.22 7.38
CA PHE A 78 3.12 21.54 6.80
C PHE A 78 1.76 22.18 7.12
N LYS A 79 0.70 21.39 7.33
CA LYS A 79 -0.64 21.90 7.70
C LYS A 79 -0.86 21.99 9.21
N ARG A 80 0.19 22.04 10.00
CA ARG A 80 0.13 22.14 11.48
C ARG A 80 -0.58 23.40 11.98
N GLU A 81 -0.90 24.34 11.11
CA GLU A 81 -1.57 25.61 11.42
C GLU A 81 -3.11 25.58 11.32
N GLY A 82 -3.71 24.47 10.90
CA GLY A 82 -5.17 24.34 10.82
C GLY A 82 -5.79 23.71 12.08
N HIS A 83 -6.81 24.33 12.64
CA HIS A 83 -7.57 23.98 13.85
C HIS A 83 -8.37 22.65 13.78
N LEU A 84 -7.77 21.55 13.30
CA LEU A 84 -8.41 20.23 13.41
C LEU A 84 -8.10 19.63 14.78
N SER A 85 -9.12 19.12 15.47
CA SER A 85 -8.95 18.38 16.72
C SER A 85 -8.03 17.16 16.46
N GLY A 86 -7.16 16.83 17.43
CA GLY A 86 -6.23 15.71 17.30
C GLY A 86 -6.90 14.39 16.89
N ALA A 87 -8.12 14.13 17.36
CA ALA A 87 -8.90 12.95 17.02
C ALA A 87 -9.30 12.90 15.53
N ALA A 88 -9.73 14.01 14.96
CA ALA A 88 -10.10 14.08 13.53
C ALA A 88 -8.89 13.86 12.61
N ARG A 89 -7.72 14.34 13.05
CA ARG A 89 -6.45 14.16 12.35
C ARG A 89 -6.02 12.68 12.34
N THR A 90 -5.95 12.06 13.52
CA THR A 90 -5.57 10.64 13.65
C THR A 90 -6.50 9.76 12.82
N ARG A 91 -7.80 10.04 12.83
CA ARG A 91 -8.79 9.31 12.04
C ARG A 91 -8.52 9.40 10.53
N ARG A 92 -8.15 10.58 10.01
CA ARG A 92 -7.84 10.77 8.58
C ARG A 92 -6.62 9.95 8.15
N VAL A 93 -5.55 9.97 8.96
CA VAL A 93 -4.32 9.21 8.70
C VAL A 93 -4.60 7.72 8.71
N LEU A 94 -5.30 7.24 9.75
CA LEU A 94 -5.66 5.83 9.86
C LEU A 94 -6.56 5.37 8.71
N ALA A 95 -7.53 6.20 8.28
CA ALA A 95 -8.40 5.89 7.15
C ALA A 95 -7.59 5.71 5.86
N ARG A 96 -6.68 6.63 5.58
CA ARG A 96 -5.83 6.59 4.38
C ARG A 96 -4.91 5.36 4.40
N PHE A 97 -4.24 5.12 5.53
CA PHE A 97 -3.40 3.95 5.73
C PHE A 97 -4.19 2.65 5.52
N LEU A 98 -5.38 2.56 6.10
CA LEU A 98 -6.21 1.37 5.98
C LEU A 98 -6.65 1.10 4.53
N VAL A 99 -7.06 2.15 3.80
CA VAL A 99 -7.43 2.01 2.37
C VAL A 99 -6.26 1.44 1.58
N VAL A 100 -5.05 1.96 1.79
CA VAL A 100 -3.84 1.45 1.14
C VAL A 100 -3.61 -0.02 1.45
N VAL A 101 -3.68 -0.41 2.73
CA VAL A 101 -3.46 -1.81 3.15
C VAL A 101 -4.53 -2.73 2.56
N VAL A 102 -5.80 -2.34 2.59
CA VAL A 102 -6.90 -3.14 2.04
C VAL A 102 -6.77 -3.32 0.53
N VAL A 103 -6.44 -2.26 -0.20
CA VAL A 103 -6.24 -2.32 -1.66
C VAL A 103 -5.05 -3.23 -1.98
N SER A 104 -3.92 -3.07 -1.28
CA SER A 104 -2.74 -3.92 -1.48
C SER A 104 -3.04 -5.40 -1.23
N LEU A 105 -3.71 -5.73 -0.12
CA LEU A 105 -4.12 -7.12 0.17
C LEU A 105 -5.11 -7.67 -0.85
N SER A 106 -6.02 -6.84 -1.36
CA SER A 106 -6.98 -7.25 -2.39
C SER A 106 -6.27 -7.61 -3.70
N ILE A 107 -5.29 -6.81 -4.12
CA ILE A 107 -4.49 -7.09 -5.31
C ILE A 107 -3.63 -8.33 -5.10
N GLU A 108 -2.97 -8.46 -3.93
CA GLU A 108 -2.16 -9.64 -3.60
C GLU A 108 -3.00 -10.92 -3.61
N SER A 109 -4.22 -10.87 -3.06
CA SER A 109 -5.16 -11.99 -3.12
C SER A 109 -5.51 -12.35 -4.56
N LEU A 110 -5.77 -11.36 -5.42
CA LEU A 110 -6.07 -11.59 -6.83
C LEU A 110 -4.90 -12.23 -7.56
N VAL A 111 -3.68 -11.71 -7.36
CA VAL A 111 -2.44 -12.28 -7.93
C VAL A 111 -2.25 -13.72 -7.47
N ALA A 112 -2.42 -13.98 -6.17
CA ALA A 112 -2.31 -15.32 -5.60
C ALA A 112 -3.34 -16.30 -6.19
N VAL A 113 -4.58 -15.85 -6.41
CA VAL A 113 -5.61 -16.68 -7.07
C VAL A 113 -5.16 -17.08 -8.47
N PHE A 114 -4.70 -16.14 -9.29
CA PHE A 114 -4.24 -16.43 -10.64
C PHE A 114 -3.05 -17.38 -10.67
N GLN A 115 -2.09 -17.22 -9.77
CA GLN A 115 -0.93 -18.12 -9.66
C GLN A 115 -1.37 -19.50 -9.21
N PHE A 116 -2.17 -19.60 -8.15
CA PHE A 116 -2.53 -20.91 -7.57
C PHE A 116 -3.50 -21.70 -8.41
N VAL A 117 -4.37 -21.06 -9.18
CA VAL A 117 -5.27 -21.77 -10.11
C VAL A 117 -4.49 -22.64 -11.10
N HIS A 118 -3.33 -22.16 -11.56
CA HIS A 118 -2.54 -22.86 -12.58
C HIS A 118 -1.45 -23.75 -11.98
N ASP A 119 -0.76 -23.27 -10.94
CA ASP A 119 0.47 -23.91 -10.46
C ASP A 119 0.23 -24.78 -9.22
N ALA A 120 -0.72 -24.44 -8.35
CA ALA A 120 -0.95 -25.13 -7.08
C ALA A 120 -2.40 -24.96 -6.59
N PRO A 121 -3.41 -25.62 -7.17
CA PRO A 121 -4.82 -25.45 -6.82
C PRO A 121 -5.13 -25.71 -5.33
N ALA A 122 -4.35 -26.56 -4.66
CA ALA A 122 -4.49 -26.82 -3.23
C ALA A 122 -4.18 -25.58 -2.35
N MET A 123 -3.50 -24.57 -2.90
CA MET A 123 -3.18 -23.33 -2.19
C MET A 123 -4.24 -22.22 -2.34
N LEU A 124 -5.29 -22.43 -3.13
CA LEU A 124 -6.38 -21.46 -3.30
C LEU A 124 -7.02 -21.00 -1.99
N PRO A 125 -7.21 -21.85 -0.96
CA PRO A 125 -7.73 -21.38 0.33
C PRO A 125 -6.87 -20.30 1.00
N TYR A 126 -5.57 -20.31 0.77
CA TYR A 126 -4.67 -19.26 1.32
C TYR A 126 -4.90 -17.90 0.64
N ALA A 127 -5.12 -17.89 -0.67
CA ALA A 127 -5.49 -16.67 -1.38
C ALA A 127 -6.85 -16.12 -0.88
N ALA A 128 -7.83 -17.00 -0.65
CA ALA A 128 -9.10 -16.62 -0.05
C ALA A 128 -8.93 -16.05 1.37
N ALA A 129 -8.01 -16.60 2.17
CA ALA A 129 -7.71 -16.10 3.50
C ALA A 129 -7.15 -14.67 3.48
N ILE A 130 -6.32 -14.31 2.49
CA ILE A 130 -5.84 -12.93 2.31
C ILE A 130 -7.01 -11.99 2.03
N ALA A 131 -7.92 -12.37 1.13
CA ALA A 131 -9.12 -11.57 0.81
C ALA A 131 -10.03 -11.38 2.04
N LEU A 132 -10.23 -12.44 2.84
CA LEU A 132 -10.98 -12.38 4.09
C LEU A 132 -10.30 -11.46 5.12
N GLY A 133 -8.97 -11.46 5.18
CA GLY A 133 -8.20 -10.52 6.00
C GLY A 133 -8.46 -9.07 5.60
N ALA A 134 -8.43 -8.75 4.30
CA ALA A 134 -8.75 -7.42 3.79
C ALA A 134 -10.19 -7.01 4.12
N ALA A 135 -11.15 -7.90 3.92
CA ALA A 135 -12.55 -7.67 4.27
C ALA A 135 -12.73 -7.45 5.79
N GLY A 136 -12.04 -8.24 6.62
CA GLY A 136 -12.04 -8.10 8.08
C GLY A 136 -11.52 -6.72 8.52
N LEU A 137 -10.45 -6.22 7.91
CA LEU A 137 -9.93 -4.89 8.17
C LEU A 137 -10.95 -3.79 7.82
N MET A 138 -11.64 -3.92 6.69
CA MET A 138 -12.70 -2.97 6.31
C MET A 138 -13.85 -2.95 7.32
N VAL A 139 -14.30 -4.13 7.77
CA VAL A 139 -15.36 -4.24 8.77
C VAL A 139 -14.91 -3.64 10.10
N ALA A 140 -13.71 -4.00 10.56
CA ALA A 140 -13.13 -3.46 11.79
C ALA A 140 -13.04 -1.93 11.76
N TRP A 141 -12.61 -1.36 10.63
CA TRP A 141 -12.59 0.08 10.43
C TRP A 141 -14.00 0.70 10.45
N GLY A 142 -14.96 0.10 9.75
CA GLY A 142 -16.33 0.59 9.73
C GLY A 142 -16.95 0.63 11.13
N LEU A 143 -16.68 -0.39 11.95
CA LEU A 143 -17.12 -0.41 13.35
C LEU A 143 -16.43 0.68 14.18
N PHE A 144 -15.11 0.80 14.05
CA PHE A 144 -14.34 1.84 14.74
C PHE A 144 -14.83 3.25 14.38
N ASP A 145 -15.04 3.51 13.09
CA ASP A 145 -15.53 4.80 12.60
C ASP A 145 -16.93 5.12 13.13
N ARG A 146 -17.81 4.12 13.21
CA ARG A 146 -19.16 4.26 13.75
C ARG A 146 -19.12 4.56 15.25
N MET A 147 -18.27 3.89 16.01
CA MET A 147 -18.12 4.15 17.46
C MET A 147 -17.59 5.56 17.74
N MET A 148 -16.68 6.06 16.88
CA MET A 148 -16.13 7.41 17.02
C MET A 148 -17.09 8.53 16.59
N ARG A 149 -18.14 8.19 15.83
CA ARG A 149 -19.18 9.15 15.40
C ARG A 149 -20.41 9.18 16.30
N SER A 150 -20.56 8.24 17.21
CA SER A 150 -21.69 8.23 18.14
C SER A 150 -21.49 9.36 19.16
N PRO A 151 -22.15 10.51 19.03
CA PRO A 151 -22.26 11.46 20.14
C PRO A 151 -23.33 10.92 21.07
N ASP A 152 -23.06 10.98 22.37
CA ASP A 152 -24.11 10.94 23.39
C ASP A 152 -25.10 12.07 23.18
#